data_dc95ca41543aca1f578e7fe14c1a4d0e
#
_entry.id   dc95ca41543aca1f578e7fe14c1a4d0e
#
_cell.length_a   1.000
_cell.length_b   1.000
_cell.length_c   1.000
_cell.angle_alpha   90.00
_cell.angle_beta   90.00
_cell.angle_gamma   90.00
#
_symmetry.space_group_name_H-M   'P 1'
#
loop_
_entity.id
_entity.type
_entity.pdbx_description
1 polymer ?
#
loop_
_entity_poly.entity_id
_entity_poly.type
_entity_poly.pdbx_seq_one_letter_code
_entity_poly.pdbx_strand_id
1 'polypeptide(L)'
;MKLRTLIVDDSEAFLASARLLLETQDVEIVGTSTSGAEALELAVALSPDLALVDVELGDEDGVALAGELCLRSAATRVVLISTYDHDELRELIATSSAIGFVQKSGLSGDAVRALLDGGQRHAS
;
A
#
# COMPACT_ATOMS: atom_id res chain seq x y z
N MET A 1 7.41 13.16 12.63
CA MET A 1 8.14 12.46 11.56
C MET A 1 7.18 11.97 10.51
N LYS A 2 7.48 12.25 9.26
CA LYS A 2 6.59 11.86 8.19
C LYS A 2 6.79 10.41 7.81
N LEU A 3 5.70 9.77 7.44
CA LEU A 3 5.72 8.38 6.99
C LEU A 3 6.08 8.36 5.52
N ARG A 4 7.23 7.79 5.18
CA ARG A 4 7.71 7.74 3.79
C ARG A 4 6.99 6.61 3.07
N THR A 5 6.24 6.98 2.03
CA THR A 5 5.28 6.06 1.41
C THR A 5 5.45 5.98 -0.09
N LEU A 6 5.40 4.77 -0.61
CA LEU A 6 5.34 4.46 -2.03
C LEU A 6 3.90 4.05 -2.35
N ILE A 7 3.33 4.57 -3.44
CA ILE A 7 1.99 4.17 -3.87
C ILE A 7 2.08 3.47 -5.22
N VAL A 8 1.47 2.30 -5.31
CA VAL A 8 1.48 1.49 -6.53
C VAL A 8 0.05 1.22 -6.98
N ASP A 9 -0.32 1.76 -8.14
CA ASP A 9 -1.68 1.68 -8.65
C ASP A 9 -1.64 1.98 -10.14
N ASP A 10 -2.36 1.22 -10.95
CA ASP A 10 -2.34 1.43 -12.40
C ASP A 10 -3.12 2.67 -12.85
N SER A 11 -3.85 3.30 -11.95
CA SER A 11 -4.60 4.52 -12.24
C SER A 11 -3.78 5.75 -11.85
N GLU A 12 -3.30 6.49 -12.84
CA GLU A 12 -2.55 7.71 -12.56
C GLU A 12 -3.42 8.76 -11.87
N ALA A 13 -4.71 8.76 -12.18
CA ALA A 13 -5.64 9.69 -11.52
C ALA A 13 -5.73 9.40 -10.02
N PHE A 14 -5.78 8.12 -9.66
CA PHE A 14 -5.82 7.75 -8.25
C PHE A 14 -4.50 8.12 -7.57
N LEU A 15 -3.37 7.87 -8.23
CA LEU A 15 -2.07 8.21 -7.66
C LEU A 15 -1.99 9.71 -7.34
N ALA A 16 -2.46 10.55 -8.24
CA ALA A 16 -2.43 11.99 -8.03
C ALA A 16 -3.33 12.40 -6.86
N SER A 17 -4.54 11.84 -6.82
CA SER A 17 -5.49 12.17 -5.76
C SER A 17 -5.01 11.70 -4.39
N ALA A 18 -4.49 10.48 -4.34
CA ALA A 18 -3.99 9.92 -3.08
C ALA A 18 -2.79 10.71 -2.58
N ARG A 19 -1.91 11.13 -3.49
CA ARG A 19 -0.76 11.94 -3.11
C ARG A 19 -1.20 13.24 -2.45
N LEU A 20 -2.13 13.94 -3.09
CA LEU A 20 -2.62 15.21 -2.53
C LEU A 20 -3.24 15.01 -1.15
N LEU A 21 -4.07 13.99 -1.03
CA LEU A 21 -4.75 13.72 0.23
C LEU A 21 -3.76 13.39 1.34
N LEU A 22 -2.89 12.42 1.08
CA LEU A 22 -2.00 11.92 2.12
C LEU A 22 -0.94 12.95 2.52
N GLU A 23 -0.48 13.77 1.58
CA GLU A 23 0.50 14.79 1.90
C GLU A 23 -0.04 15.86 2.84
N THR A 24 -1.37 16.02 2.90
CA THR A 24 -1.96 16.93 3.90
C THR A 24 -2.06 16.28 5.28
N GLN A 25 -1.71 15.00 5.41
CA GLN A 25 -1.88 14.23 6.63
C GLN A 25 -0.58 13.67 7.17
N ASP A 26 0.51 14.38 6.95
CA ASP A 26 1.84 14.00 7.44
C ASP A 26 2.38 12.73 6.85
N VAL A 27 2.00 12.42 5.62
CA VAL A 27 2.55 11.30 4.86
C VAL A 27 3.38 11.87 3.73
N GLU A 28 4.62 11.44 3.62
CA GLU A 28 5.49 11.88 2.53
C GLU A 28 5.44 10.84 1.42
N ILE A 29 5.00 11.23 0.24
CA ILE A 29 4.96 10.32 -0.89
C ILE A 29 6.31 10.38 -1.59
N VAL A 30 7.13 9.35 -1.36
CA VAL A 30 8.49 9.32 -1.90
C VAL A 30 8.54 8.77 -3.32
N GLY A 31 7.46 8.12 -3.77
CA GLY A 31 7.39 7.63 -5.14
C GLY A 31 6.02 7.09 -5.46
N THR A 32 5.72 7.02 -6.76
CA THR A 32 4.50 6.39 -7.26
C THR A 32 4.87 5.54 -8.45
N SER A 33 4.11 4.46 -8.66
CA SER A 33 4.38 3.54 -9.74
C SER A 33 3.09 2.96 -10.29
N THR A 34 3.05 2.71 -11.59
CA THR A 34 1.92 2.05 -12.24
C THR A 34 2.22 0.60 -12.57
N SER A 35 3.40 0.09 -12.26
CA SER A 35 3.77 -1.30 -12.55
C SER A 35 4.53 -1.92 -11.40
N GLY A 36 4.48 -3.25 -11.33
CA GLY A 36 5.19 -3.97 -10.29
C GLY A 36 6.69 -3.89 -10.42
N ALA A 37 7.21 -3.93 -11.65
CA ALA A 37 8.66 -3.87 -11.86
C ALA A 37 9.23 -2.56 -11.37
N GLU A 38 8.60 -1.46 -11.73
CA GLU A 38 9.05 -0.15 -11.28
C GLU A 38 8.91 -0.01 -9.77
N ALA A 39 7.82 -0.55 -9.21
CA ALA A 39 7.60 -0.49 -7.78
C ALA A 39 8.73 -1.19 -7.02
N LEU A 40 9.18 -2.34 -7.50
CA LEU A 40 10.27 -3.07 -6.87
C LEU A 40 11.56 -2.28 -6.92
N GLU A 41 11.85 -1.65 -8.06
CA GLU A 41 13.04 -0.82 -8.19
C GLU A 41 13.00 0.36 -7.23
N LEU A 42 11.86 1.01 -7.13
CA LEU A 42 11.72 2.17 -6.24
C LEU A 42 11.83 1.74 -4.77
N ALA A 43 11.26 0.60 -4.42
CA ALA A 43 11.32 0.12 -3.05
C ALA A 43 12.76 -0.15 -2.63
N VAL A 44 13.53 -0.78 -3.51
CA VAL A 44 14.95 -1.05 -3.21
C VAL A 44 15.73 0.26 -3.11
N ALA A 45 15.49 1.19 -4.02
CA ALA A 45 16.24 2.45 -4.06
C ALA A 45 15.89 3.38 -2.91
N LEU A 46 14.62 3.41 -2.50
CA LEU A 46 14.14 4.42 -1.56
C LEU A 46 13.91 3.88 -0.15
N SER A 47 13.77 2.58 0.02
CA SER A 47 13.48 1.93 1.30
C SER A 47 12.34 2.67 2.02
N PRO A 48 11.14 2.74 1.43
CA PRO A 48 10.04 3.45 2.08
C PRO A 48 9.60 2.72 3.34
N ASP A 49 8.96 3.44 4.24
CA ASP A 49 8.38 2.86 5.44
C ASP A 49 7.15 2.04 5.10
N LEU A 50 6.43 2.46 4.07
CA LEU A 50 5.13 1.90 3.71
C LEU A 50 4.99 1.86 2.20
N ALA A 51 4.36 0.81 1.70
CA ALA A 51 3.93 0.73 0.30
C ALA A 51 2.44 0.45 0.28
N LEU A 52 1.68 1.29 -0.43
CA LEU A 52 0.27 1.06 -0.68
C LEU A 52 0.17 0.42 -2.05
N VAL A 53 -0.37 -0.78 -2.12
CA VAL A 53 -0.38 -1.56 -3.36
C VAL A 53 -1.80 -1.97 -3.71
N ASP A 54 -2.24 -1.59 -4.92
CA ASP A 54 -3.54 -2.00 -5.43
C ASP A 54 -3.56 -3.51 -5.60
N VAL A 55 -4.61 -4.15 -5.09
CA VAL A 55 -4.81 -5.59 -5.25
C VAL A 55 -4.87 -5.97 -6.74
N GLU A 56 -5.51 -5.12 -7.53
CA GLU A 56 -5.63 -5.33 -8.97
C GLU A 56 -4.81 -4.29 -9.70
N LEU A 57 -3.59 -4.65 -10.03
CA LEU A 57 -2.64 -3.73 -10.65
C LEU A 57 -2.55 -4.01 -12.14
N GLY A 58 -3.59 -3.55 -12.87
CA GLY A 58 -3.70 -3.88 -14.29
C GLY A 58 -3.81 -5.38 -14.47
N ASP A 59 -2.89 -5.95 -15.24
CA ASP A 59 -2.82 -7.38 -15.44
C ASP A 59 -2.02 -8.09 -14.35
N GLU A 60 -1.44 -7.34 -13.42
CA GLU A 60 -0.56 -7.90 -12.41
C GLU A 60 -1.32 -8.14 -11.11
N ASP A 61 -0.83 -9.10 -10.34
CA ASP A 61 -1.40 -9.46 -9.05
C ASP A 61 -0.72 -8.65 -7.95
N GLY A 62 -1.46 -7.70 -7.36
CA GLY A 62 -0.93 -6.86 -6.30
C GLY A 62 -0.58 -7.64 -5.04
N VAL A 63 -1.28 -8.73 -4.76
CA VAL A 63 -0.98 -9.56 -3.59
C VAL A 63 0.38 -10.25 -3.77
N ALA A 64 0.64 -10.75 -4.97
CA ALA A 64 1.95 -11.35 -5.26
C ALA A 64 3.06 -10.30 -5.18
N LEU A 65 2.79 -9.10 -5.68
CA LEU A 65 3.75 -8.02 -5.61
C LEU A 65 4.07 -7.66 -4.17
N ALA A 66 3.07 -7.67 -3.29
CA ALA A 66 3.29 -7.38 -1.87
C ALA A 66 4.32 -8.33 -1.28
N GLY A 67 4.25 -9.60 -1.64
CA GLY A 67 5.23 -10.58 -1.17
C GLY A 67 6.64 -10.26 -1.65
N GLU A 68 6.78 -9.90 -2.92
CA GLU A 68 8.08 -9.55 -3.46
C GLU A 68 8.64 -8.28 -2.85
N LEU A 69 7.79 -7.30 -2.59
CA LEU A 69 8.23 -6.07 -1.94
C LEU A 69 8.79 -6.35 -0.55
N CYS A 70 8.11 -7.20 0.20
CA CYS A 70 8.58 -7.55 1.54
C CYS A 70 9.91 -8.28 1.51
N LEU A 71 10.14 -9.11 0.49
CA LEU A 71 11.41 -9.82 0.36
C LEU A 71 12.54 -8.90 -0.04
N ARG A 72 12.28 -7.93 -0.91
CA ARG A 72 13.34 -7.08 -1.44
C ARG A 72 13.58 -5.83 -0.61
N SER A 73 12.60 -5.42 0.18
CA SER A 73 12.71 -4.23 1.02
C SER A 73 12.13 -4.57 2.38
N ALA A 74 12.92 -5.24 3.19
CA ALA A 74 12.46 -5.81 4.45
C ALA A 74 11.91 -4.77 5.42
N ALA A 75 12.38 -3.54 5.32
CA ALA A 75 11.91 -2.46 6.20
C ALA A 75 10.55 -1.89 5.77
N THR A 76 10.13 -2.19 4.55
CA THR A 76 8.87 -1.65 4.01
C THR A 76 7.70 -2.52 4.42
N ARG A 77 6.70 -1.92 5.04
CA ARG A 77 5.44 -2.61 5.32
C ARG A 77 4.49 -2.36 4.17
N VAL A 78 3.68 -3.36 3.84
CA VAL A 78 2.78 -3.27 2.70
C VAL A 78 1.34 -3.28 3.17
N VAL A 79 0.56 -2.33 2.67
CA VAL A 79 -0.88 -2.27 2.86
C VAL A 79 -1.52 -2.40 1.50
N LEU A 80 -2.45 -3.33 1.37
CA LEU A 80 -3.18 -3.51 0.13
C LEU A 80 -4.34 -2.52 0.06
N ILE A 81 -4.60 -1.99 -1.13
CA ILE A 81 -5.73 -1.09 -1.34
C ILE A 81 -6.59 -1.65 -2.46
N SER A 82 -7.88 -1.37 -2.41
CA SER A 82 -8.81 -1.86 -3.41
C SER A 82 -10.02 -0.96 -3.50
N THR A 83 -10.61 -0.91 -4.69
CA THR A 83 -11.88 -0.20 -4.89
C THR A 83 -13.01 -0.88 -4.13
N TYR A 84 -12.91 -2.20 -3.97
CA TYR A 84 -13.99 -2.99 -3.39
C TYR A 84 -13.61 -3.54 -2.03
N ASP A 85 -14.63 -3.73 -1.17
CA ASP A 85 -14.47 -4.38 0.11
C ASP A 85 -15.10 -5.76 -0.03
N HIS A 86 -14.26 -6.78 -0.21
CA HIS A 86 -14.71 -8.15 -0.42
C HIS A 86 -14.25 -9.04 0.73
N ASP A 87 -15.11 -9.97 1.12
CA ASP A 87 -14.71 -10.95 2.13
C ASP A 87 -13.54 -11.79 1.66
N GLU A 88 -13.46 -12.08 0.35
CA GLU A 88 -12.32 -12.83 -0.19
C GLU A 88 -11.00 -12.14 0.05
N LEU A 89 -10.99 -10.80 0.08
CA LEU A 89 -9.76 -10.07 0.32
C LEU A 89 -9.23 -10.30 1.72
N ARG A 90 -10.12 -10.52 2.68
CA ARG A 90 -9.68 -10.78 4.05
C ARG A 90 -8.88 -12.06 4.15
N GLU A 91 -9.31 -13.09 3.43
CA GLU A 91 -8.57 -14.34 3.41
C GLU A 91 -7.24 -14.18 2.70
N LEU A 92 -7.23 -13.46 1.59
CA LEU A 92 -6.00 -13.20 0.86
C LEU A 92 -4.99 -12.46 1.72
N ILE A 93 -5.45 -11.46 2.45
CA ILE A 93 -4.58 -10.67 3.32
C ILE A 93 -4.02 -11.53 4.44
N ALA A 94 -4.85 -12.39 5.00
CA ALA A 94 -4.42 -13.25 6.11
C ALA A 94 -3.28 -14.17 5.71
N THR A 95 -3.20 -14.54 4.42
CA THR A 95 -2.14 -15.42 3.91
C THR A 95 -1.06 -14.67 3.16
N SER A 96 -1.17 -13.34 3.07
CA SER A 96 -0.21 -12.52 2.33
C SER A 96 0.82 -11.91 3.28
N SER A 97 1.80 -11.23 2.69
CA SER A 97 2.79 -10.50 3.46
C SER A 97 2.33 -9.11 3.88
N ALA A 98 1.15 -8.68 3.43
CA ALA A 98 0.64 -7.37 3.77
C ALA A 98 0.20 -7.32 5.22
N ILE A 99 0.32 -6.14 5.84
CA ILE A 99 -0.11 -5.97 7.22
C ILE A 99 -1.59 -5.64 7.32
N GLY A 100 -2.22 -5.31 6.22
CA GLY A 100 -3.65 -5.01 6.23
C GLY A 100 -4.15 -4.52 4.89
N PHE A 101 -5.36 -4.01 4.92
CA PHE A 101 -6.09 -3.63 3.73
C PHE A 101 -6.89 -2.35 4.01
N VAL A 102 -6.93 -1.45 3.04
CA VAL A 102 -7.76 -0.26 3.10
C VAL A 102 -8.53 -0.15 1.81
N GLN A 103 -9.85 0.05 1.91
CA GLN A 103 -10.66 0.35 0.74
C GLN A 103 -10.29 1.76 0.27
N LYS A 104 -10.17 1.96 -1.05
CA LYS A 104 -9.70 3.24 -1.58
C LYS A 104 -10.55 4.42 -1.10
N SER A 105 -11.86 4.22 -0.96
CA SER A 105 -12.75 5.27 -0.50
C SER A 105 -12.52 5.66 0.95
N GLY A 106 -11.87 4.81 1.73
CA GLY A 106 -11.56 5.08 3.13
C GLY A 106 -10.11 5.40 3.40
N LEU A 107 -9.33 5.64 2.35
CA LEU A 107 -7.91 5.91 2.50
C LEU A 107 -7.68 7.23 3.22
N SER A 108 -6.85 7.19 4.25
CA SER A 108 -6.46 8.37 5.00
C SER A 108 -5.16 8.08 5.74
N GLY A 109 -4.49 9.12 6.18
CA GLY A 109 -3.31 8.96 7.01
C GLY A 109 -3.60 8.20 8.30
N ASP A 110 -4.75 8.49 8.91
CA ASP A 110 -5.14 7.79 10.14
C ASP A 110 -5.39 6.31 9.92
N ALA A 111 -6.07 5.97 8.82
CA ALA A 111 -6.34 4.57 8.51
C ALA A 111 -5.04 3.78 8.32
N VAL A 112 -4.08 4.38 7.63
CA VAL A 112 -2.80 3.76 7.38
C VAL A 112 -2.00 3.60 8.67
N ARG A 113 -1.97 4.64 9.50
CA ARG A 113 -1.22 4.60 10.75
C ARG A 113 -1.81 3.60 11.72
N ALA A 114 -3.13 3.46 11.73
CA ALA A 114 -3.78 2.46 12.58
C ALA A 114 -3.29 1.07 12.23
N LEU A 115 -3.12 0.76 10.95
CA LEU A 115 -2.60 -0.54 10.54
C LEU A 115 -1.14 -0.71 10.96
N LEU A 116 -0.34 0.34 10.82
CA LEU A 116 1.07 0.28 11.21
C LEU A 116 1.23 0.07 12.71
N ASP A 117 0.31 0.59 13.49
CA ASP A 117 0.36 0.42 14.95
C ASP A 117 0.00 -1.00 15.37
N GLY A 118 -0.48 -1.81 14.46
CA GLY A 118 -0.68 -3.23 14.71
C GLY A 118 -1.94 -3.60 15.43
N GLY A 119 -2.77 -2.64 15.76
CA GLY A 119 -3.94 -2.92 16.57
C GLY A 119 -5.17 -3.30 15.80
N GLN A 120 -5.28 -2.81 14.63
CA GLN A 120 -6.53 -2.82 13.90
C GLN A 120 -6.89 -4.14 13.29
N ARG A 121 -5.93 -5.00 13.12
CA ARG A 121 -6.21 -6.24 12.43
C ARG A 121 -7.26 -7.06 13.13
N HIS A 122 -7.49 -6.79 14.38
CA HIS A 122 -8.58 -7.45 15.08
C HIS A 122 -9.41 -6.51 15.87
N ALA A 123 -9.15 -5.29 15.74
CA ALA A 123 -10.00 -4.29 16.32
C ALA A 123 -11.32 -4.24 15.57
N SER A 124 -11.30 -4.82 14.44
CA SER A 124 -12.54 -4.90 13.70
C SER A 124 -13.60 -5.53 14.54
#